data_27619a4df9a47bab655b09628dbeae69
#
_entry.id   27619a4df9a47bab655b09628dbeae69
#
_cell.length_a   1.000
_cell.length_b   1.000
_cell.length_c   1.000
_cell.angle_alpha   90.00
_cell.angle_beta   90.00
_cell.angle_gamma   90.00
#
_symmetry.space_group_name_H-M   'P 1'
#
loop_
_entity.id
_entity.type
_entity.pdbx_description
1 polymer ?
#
loop_
_entity_poly.entity_id
_entity_poly.type
_entity_poly.pdbx_seq_one_letter_code
_entity_poly.pdbx_strand_id
1 'polypeptide(L)'
;MKKLIILFMLLVPYVATSQAAPDKKKTKKQTENVVSTPAVVLNTTADSVSYAAGMSLTNGLMPFLQQQYGLDETFMDDFLRGFEEAIRAKVDNATKAYGAGISIAAMLEDRMVPGITEEFKDSDSPIQHDLLVQGFIASLKKDTTFFQQEAAETLMRTTRDAVKHAKEEAAKEEGRKFLAENATKEGVKTLPSGLQYKVLREGTGKVADVNDEVVVKYEGRLIDGTVFDSSYERNPQTSKFRPNQVIKGWTEALSMMPEGSKWELYIPENLAYGERQAGKIPAFSTLIFTVEVDEVIKAKAAEEAAPATQPAKKPAAKKTAK
;
A
#
# COMPACT_ATOMS: atom_id res chain seq x y z
N MET A 1 -42.62 -16.05 10.02
CA MET A 1 -43.16 -16.43 8.69
C MET A 1 -41.95 -16.85 7.86
N LYS A 2 -41.85 -18.16 7.59
CA LYS A 2 -40.72 -18.76 6.88
C LYS A 2 -40.89 -18.48 5.38
N LYS A 3 -39.97 -17.74 4.74
CA LYS A 3 -39.91 -17.61 3.29
C LYS A 3 -39.02 -18.71 2.73
N LEU A 4 -39.65 -19.62 2.03
CA LEU A 4 -39.10 -20.73 1.28
C LEU A 4 -38.42 -20.14 0.02
N ILE A 5 -37.10 -20.29 -0.09
CA ILE A 5 -36.36 -19.97 -1.32
C ILE A 5 -36.27 -21.27 -2.13
N ILE A 6 -36.93 -21.28 -3.28
CA ILE A 6 -36.91 -22.39 -4.23
C ILE A 6 -35.64 -22.26 -5.06
N LEU A 7 -34.73 -23.20 -4.85
CA LEU A 7 -33.50 -23.37 -5.61
C LEU A 7 -33.82 -24.12 -6.92
N PHE A 8 -33.75 -23.47 -8.07
CA PHE A 8 -33.82 -24.10 -9.38
C PHE A 8 -32.44 -24.68 -9.72
N MET A 9 -32.28 -25.99 -9.54
CA MET A 9 -31.17 -26.74 -10.09
C MET A 9 -31.48 -27.06 -11.57
N LEU A 10 -30.77 -26.42 -12.49
CA LEU A 10 -30.69 -26.84 -13.87
C LEU A 10 -29.56 -27.88 -13.99
N LEU A 11 -29.96 -29.14 -14.07
CA LEU A 11 -29.09 -30.25 -14.45
C LEU A 11 -28.80 -30.16 -15.96
N VAL A 12 -27.55 -29.88 -16.31
CA VAL A 12 -27.04 -30.06 -17.68
C VAL A 12 -26.36 -31.45 -17.72
N PRO A 13 -26.73 -32.35 -18.62
CA PRO A 13 -26.08 -33.66 -18.71
C PRO A 13 -24.69 -33.50 -19.31
N TYR A 14 -23.67 -33.91 -18.58
CA TYR A 14 -22.30 -34.06 -19.03
C TYR A 14 -22.18 -35.29 -19.93
N VAL A 15 -22.02 -35.07 -21.24
CA VAL A 15 -21.67 -36.12 -22.18
C VAL A 15 -20.16 -36.29 -22.17
N ALA A 16 -19.70 -37.37 -21.56
CA ALA A 16 -18.30 -37.78 -21.62
C ALA A 16 -18.01 -38.42 -23.00
N THR A 17 -17.32 -37.70 -23.85
CA THR A 17 -16.69 -38.29 -25.05
C THR A 17 -15.25 -38.66 -24.69
N SER A 18 -15.01 -39.97 -24.68
CA SER A 18 -13.68 -40.57 -24.61
C SER A 18 -12.90 -40.21 -25.88
N GLN A 19 -11.89 -39.36 -25.80
CA GLN A 19 -10.93 -39.21 -26.88
C GLN A 19 -9.67 -40.00 -26.55
N ALA A 20 -9.34 -40.88 -27.46
CA ALA A 20 -8.14 -41.70 -27.50
C ALA A 20 -6.88 -40.83 -27.61
N ALA A 21 -5.80 -41.25 -26.92
CA ALA A 21 -4.51 -40.60 -26.98
C ALA A 21 -3.95 -40.52 -28.40
N PRO A 22 -3.42 -39.40 -28.88
CA PRO A 22 -2.75 -39.34 -30.16
C PRO A 22 -1.33 -39.89 -30.08
N ASP A 23 -1.07 -40.73 -31.05
CA ASP A 23 0.23 -41.36 -31.40
C ASP A 23 1.37 -40.36 -31.48
N LYS A 24 2.55 -40.75 -30.96
CA LYS A 24 3.80 -40.01 -31.07
C LYS A 24 4.24 -39.93 -32.54
N LYS A 25 3.78 -38.92 -33.26
CA LYS A 25 4.38 -38.56 -34.54
C LYS A 25 5.65 -37.75 -34.30
N LYS A 26 6.73 -38.30 -34.82
CA LYS A 26 8.07 -37.69 -34.91
C LYS A 26 7.96 -36.27 -35.44
N THR A 27 8.30 -35.28 -34.59
CA THR A 27 8.46 -33.89 -35.01
C THR A 27 9.64 -33.81 -35.96
N LYS A 28 9.37 -33.54 -37.24
CA LYS A 28 10.39 -33.14 -38.20
C LYS A 28 11.02 -31.85 -37.68
N LYS A 29 12.33 -31.86 -37.44
CA LYS A 29 13.13 -30.67 -37.29
C LYS A 29 12.85 -29.77 -38.48
N GLN A 30 12.12 -28.68 -38.27
CA GLN A 30 12.14 -27.54 -39.18
C GLN A 30 13.55 -26.96 -39.08
N THR A 31 14.30 -27.10 -40.17
CA THR A 31 15.55 -26.38 -40.40
C THR A 31 15.18 -24.91 -40.43
N GLU A 32 15.49 -24.20 -39.37
CA GLU A 32 15.49 -22.74 -39.34
C GLU A 32 16.43 -22.29 -40.46
N ASN A 33 15.88 -21.64 -41.47
CA ASN A 33 16.65 -20.81 -42.38
C ASN A 33 17.17 -19.64 -41.56
N VAL A 34 18.37 -19.80 -41.01
CA VAL A 34 19.16 -18.71 -40.48
C VAL A 34 19.48 -17.81 -41.67
N VAL A 35 18.64 -16.81 -41.93
CA VAL A 35 18.99 -15.73 -42.85
C VAL A 35 20.17 -15.01 -42.22
N SER A 36 21.39 -15.31 -42.64
CA SER A 36 22.58 -14.62 -42.20
C SER A 36 22.43 -13.15 -42.55
N THR A 37 22.30 -12.32 -41.54
CA THR A 37 22.37 -10.86 -41.67
C THR A 37 23.72 -10.54 -42.34
N PRO A 38 23.77 -9.82 -43.49
CA PRO A 38 25.05 -9.49 -44.13
C PRO A 38 25.93 -8.74 -43.14
N ALA A 39 27.22 -9.09 -43.11
CA ALA A 39 28.20 -8.44 -42.24
C ALA A 39 28.16 -6.93 -42.46
N VAL A 40 28.00 -6.15 -41.37
CA VAL A 40 28.00 -4.68 -41.45
C VAL A 40 29.41 -4.22 -41.81
N VAL A 41 29.55 -3.39 -42.86
CA VAL A 41 30.82 -2.81 -43.28
C VAL A 41 30.65 -1.27 -43.22
N LEU A 42 31.53 -0.60 -42.47
CA LEU A 42 31.50 0.85 -42.29
C LEU A 42 32.60 1.45 -43.15
N ASN A 43 32.28 1.93 -44.34
CA ASN A 43 33.22 2.44 -45.31
C ASN A 43 33.41 3.98 -45.24
N THR A 44 32.45 4.68 -44.69
CA THR A 44 32.46 6.14 -44.64
C THR A 44 32.28 6.65 -43.20
N THR A 45 32.60 7.90 -42.97
CA THR A 45 32.32 8.60 -41.71
C THR A 45 30.81 8.60 -41.42
N ALA A 46 29.98 8.77 -42.44
CA ALA A 46 28.53 8.75 -42.34
C ALA A 46 28.02 7.37 -41.85
N ASP A 47 28.61 6.28 -42.36
CA ASP A 47 28.27 4.92 -41.92
C ASP A 47 28.61 4.74 -40.44
N SER A 48 29.83 5.16 -40.05
CA SER A 48 30.29 5.08 -38.65
C SER A 48 29.43 5.90 -37.70
N VAL A 49 29.07 7.12 -38.06
CA VAL A 49 28.20 7.99 -37.28
C VAL A 49 26.80 7.41 -37.15
N SER A 50 26.24 6.89 -38.24
CA SER A 50 24.92 6.24 -38.23
C SER A 50 24.88 5.02 -37.33
N TYR A 51 25.89 4.17 -37.40
CA TYR A 51 26.01 2.97 -36.54
C TYR A 51 26.17 3.35 -35.06
N ALA A 52 27.06 4.31 -34.79
CA ALA A 52 27.29 4.80 -33.41
C ALA A 52 26.02 5.47 -32.83
N ALA A 53 25.27 6.19 -33.65
CA ALA A 53 23.98 6.77 -33.24
C ALA A 53 23.00 5.66 -32.82
N GLY A 54 22.88 4.58 -33.61
CA GLY A 54 22.07 3.40 -33.26
C GLY A 54 22.47 2.81 -31.90
N MET A 55 23.78 2.62 -31.68
CA MET A 55 24.28 2.10 -30.40
C MET A 55 23.95 3.05 -29.25
N SER A 56 24.09 4.36 -29.43
CA SER A 56 23.83 5.34 -28.38
C SER A 56 22.37 5.41 -27.95
N LEU A 57 21.43 5.08 -28.82
CA LEU A 57 19.99 5.03 -28.53
C LEU A 57 19.60 3.88 -27.57
N THR A 58 20.48 2.92 -27.33
CA THR A 58 20.24 1.85 -26.35
C THR A 58 20.59 2.22 -24.91
N ASN A 59 21.14 3.44 -24.68
CA ASN A 59 21.44 3.91 -23.33
C ASN A 59 20.17 3.94 -22.46
N GLY A 60 20.22 3.22 -21.34
CA GLY A 60 19.08 3.11 -20.42
C GLY A 60 17.98 2.16 -20.86
N LEU A 61 18.12 1.45 -22.00
CA LEU A 61 17.11 0.52 -22.49
C LEU A 61 16.91 -0.67 -21.53
N MET A 62 17.97 -1.28 -21.02
CA MET A 62 17.85 -2.43 -20.10
C MET A 62 17.15 -2.06 -18.79
N PRO A 63 17.52 -1.01 -18.08
CA PRO A 63 16.76 -0.55 -16.92
C PRO A 63 15.28 -0.26 -17.24
N PHE A 64 14.99 0.32 -18.40
CA PHE A 64 13.63 0.56 -18.86
C PHE A 64 12.86 -0.75 -19.09
N LEU A 65 13.44 -1.75 -19.77
CA LEU A 65 12.82 -3.05 -20.03
C LEU A 65 12.52 -3.78 -18.71
N GLN A 66 13.46 -3.76 -17.78
CA GLN A 66 13.29 -4.36 -16.47
C GLN A 66 12.19 -3.67 -15.65
N GLN A 67 12.19 -2.34 -15.62
CA GLN A 67 11.23 -1.56 -14.83
C GLN A 67 9.80 -1.63 -15.42
N GLN A 68 9.68 -1.56 -16.74
CA GLN A 68 8.39 -1.47 -17.42
C GLN A 68 7.77 -2.82 -17.75
N TYR A 69 8.59 -3.82 -18.04
CA TYR A 69 8.14 -5.13 -18.54
C TYR A 69 8.65 -6.31 -17.70
N GLY A 70 9.49 -6.07 -16.68
CA GLY A 70 10.09 -7.15 -15.88
C GLY A 70 11.09 -8.02 -16.64
N LEU A 71 11.62 -7.52 -17.78
CA LEU A 71 12.53 -8.28 -18.64
C LEU A 71 13.99 -8.05 -18.23
N ASP A 72 14.73 -9.13 -18.09
CA ASP A 72 16.18 -9.14 -17.89
C ASP A 72 16.91 -9.67 -19.14
N GLU A 73 18.21 -9.82 -19.03
CA GLU A 73 19.04 -10.28 -20.14
C GLU A 73 18.68 -11.67 -20.67
N THR A 74 17.99 -12.50 -19.89
CA THR A 74 17.60 -13.87 -20.31
C THR A 74 16.54 -13.87 -21.42
N PHE A 75 15.78 -12.78 -21.56
CA PHE A 75 14.75 -12.59 -22.59
C PHE A 75 15.22 -11.76 -23.79
N MET A 76 16.51 -11.42 -23.85
CA MET A 76 17.02 -10.51 -24.87
C MET A 76 16.86 -11.07 -26.29
N ASP A 77 17.01 -12.36 -26.50
CA ASP A 77 16.85 -13.00 -27.82
C ASP A 77 15.41 -12.89 -28.33
N ASP A 78 14.43 -13.07 -27.45
CA ASP A 78 13.01 -12.90 -27.79
C ASP A 78 12.67 -11.42 -28.07
N PHE A 79 13.23 -10.50 -27.29
CA PHE A 79 13.10 -9.07 -27.53
C PHE A 79 13.68 -8.65 -28.88
N LEU A 80 14.92 -9.09 -29.20
CA LEU A 80 15.56 -8.79 -30.47
C LEU A 80 14.81 -9.36 -31.67
N ARG A 81 14.32 -10.59 -31.53
CA ARG A 81 13.48 -11.21 -32.59
C ARG A 81 12.26 -10.35 -32.90
N GLY A 82 11.50 -9.93 -31.86
CA GLY A 82 10.32 -9.09 -32.04
C GLY A 82 10.66 -7.70 -32.60
N PHE A 83 11.77 -7.11 -32.14
CA PHE A 83 12.26 -5.82 -32.63
C PHE A 83 12.64 -5.88 -34.12
N GLU A 84 13.44 -6.89 -34.53
CA GLU A 84 13.83 -7.07 -35.93
C GLU A 84 12.64 -7.34 -36.85
N GLU A 85 11.71 -8.20 -36.42
CA GLU A 85 10.48 -8.47 -37.19
C GLU A 85 9.65 -7.19 -37.36
N ALA A 86 9.50 -6.39 -36.32
CA ALA A 86 8.77 -5.12 -36.37
C ALA A 86 9.43 -4.11 -37.33
N ILE A 87 10.75 -3.98 -37.31
CA ILE A 87 11.50 -3.06 -38.20
C ILE A 87 11.37 -3.53 -39.66
N ARG A 88 11.49 -4.84 -39.92
CA ARG A 88 11.39 -5.40 -41.28
C ARG A 88 9.98 -5.29 -41.86
N ALA A 89 8.94 -5.55 -41.05
CA ALA A 89 7.55 -5.51 -41.47
C ALA A 89 7.01 -4.08 -41.72
N LYS A 90 7.75 -3.02 -41.41
CA LYS A 90 7.26 -1.63 -41.36
C LYS A 90 5.93 -1.57 -40.61
N VAL A 91 6.00 -1.72 -39.30
CA VAL A 91 4.85 -1.90 -38.36
C VAL A 91 3.62 -1.09 -38.79
N ASP A 92 2.60 -1.77 -39.26
CA ASP A 92 1.32 -1.18 -39.59
C ASP A 92 0.45 -0.96 -38.34
N ASN A 93 -0.71 -0.36 -38.50
CA ASN A 93 -1.62 -0.08 -37.38
C ASN A 93 -2.20 -1.34 -36.75
N ALA A 94 -2.33 -2.44 -37.50
CA ALA A 94 -2.83 -3.71 -36.95
C ALA A 94 -1.80 -4.33 -36.01
N THR A 95 -0.52 -4.34 -36.39
CA THR A 95 0.58 -4.83 -35.56
C THR A 95 0.77 -3.97 -34.30
N LYS A 96 0.65 -2.64 -34.45
CA LYS A 96 0.68 -1.73 -33.28
C LYS A 96 -0.46 -2.01 -32.31
N ALA A 97 -1.67 -2.20 -32.84
CA ALA A 97 -2.84 -2.52 -32.02
C ALA A 97 -2.69 -3.86 -31.30
N TYR A 98 -2.14 -4.89 -31.97
CA TYR A 98 -1.85 -6.18 -31.38
C TYR A 98 -0.83 -6.06 -30.23
N GLY A 99 0.28 -5.37 -30.45
CA GLY A 99 1.29 -5.11 -29.43
C GLY A 99 0.74 -4.33 -28.23
N ALA A 100 -0.10 -3.31 -28.49
CA ALA A 100 -0.81 -2.60 -27.43
C ALA A 100 -1.72 -3.53 -26.62
N GLY A 101 -2.42 -4.46 -27.28
CA GLY A 101 -3.26 -5.48 -26.62
C GLY A 101 -2.47 -6.35 -25.66
N ILE A 102 -1.29 -6.84 -26.08
CA ILE A 102 -0.39 -7.62 -25.22
C ILE A 102 0.06 -6.79 -24.00
N SER A 103 0.48 -5.54 -24.22
CA SER A 103 0.94 -4.66 -23.14
C SER A 103 -0.17 -4.33 -22.14
N ILE A 104 -1.40 -4.11 -22.62
CA ILE A 104 -2.55 -3.85 -21.74
C ILE A 104 -2.95 -5.11 -20.97
N ALA A 105 -2.88 -6.30 -21.60
CA ALA A 105 -3.14 -7.57 -20.92
C ALA A 105 -2.14 -7.80 -19.77
N ALA A 106 -0.84 -7.61 -20.03
CA ALA A 106 0.18 -7.70 -18.98
C ALA A 106 -0.07 -6.70 -17.83
N MET A 107 -0.38 -5.45 -18.15
CA MET A 107 -0.69 -4.43 -17.14
C MET A 107 -1.96 -4.81 -16.32
N LEU A 108 -2.97 -5.37 -16.97
CA LEU A 108 -4.19 -5.85 -16.30
C LEU A 108 -3.83 -6.95 -15.29
N GLU A 109 -3.09 -7.98 -15.72
CA GLU A 109 -2.72 -9.13 -14.90
C GLU A 109 -1.75 -8.78 -13.77
N ASP A 110 -0.72 -8.00 -14.05
CA ASP A 110 0.37 -7.75 -13.10
C ASP A 110 0.05 -6.66 -12.09
N ARG A 111 -0.83 -5.72 -12.43
CA ARG A 111 -1.07 -4.52 -11.59
C ARG A 111 -2.52 -4.32 -11.18
N MET A 112 -3.48 -4.53 -12.09
CA MET A 112 -4.88 -4.19 -11.80
C MET A 112 -5.63 -5.33 -11.11
N VAL A 113 -5.48 -6.54 -11.62
CA VAL A 113 -6.14 -7.74 -11.06
C VAL A 113 -5.71 -8.02 -9.62
N PRO A 114 -4.40 -8.00 -9.26
CA PRO A 114 -3.99 -8.23 -7.87
C PRO A 114 -4.58 -7.21 -6.90
N GLY A 115 -4.61 -5.93 -7.28
CA GLY A 115 -5.15 -4.88 -6.45
C GLY A 115 -6.63 -5.05 -6.14
N ILE A 116 -7.44 -5.29 -7.17
CA ILE A 116 -8.88 -5.47 -6.99
C ILE A 116 -9.20 -6.81 -6.29
N THR A 117 -8.43 -7.85 -6.56
CA THR A 117 -8.62 -9.16 -5.90
C THR A 117 -8.34 -9.06 -4.40
N GLU A 118 -7.27 -8.37 -4.00
CA GLU A 118 -6.94 -8.15 -2.57
C GLU A 118 -7.98 -7.26 -1.87
N GLU A 119 -8.51 -6.24 -2.56
CA GLU A 119 -9.58 -5.39 -2.03
C GLU A 119 -10.82 -6.20 -1.63
N PHE A 120 -11.20 -7.22 -2.44
CA PHE A 120 -12.41 -8.02 -2.27
C PHE A 120 -12.17 -9.40 -1.63
N LYS A 121 -10.93 -9.74 -1.27
CA LYS A 121 -10.49 -11.07 -0.85
C LYS A 121 -11.35 -11.71 0.24
N ASP A 122 -11.63 -10.98 1.30
CA ASP A 122 -12.35 -11.48 2.48
C ASP A 122 -13.80 -10.97 2.52
N SER A 123 -14.38 -10.67 1.36
CA SER A 123 -15.77 -10.21 1.24
C SER A 123 -16.71 -11.34 0.80
N ASP A 124 -18.02 -11.11 0.93
CA ASP A 124 -19.05 -11.99 0.39
C ASP A 124 -19.09 -12.02 -1.15
N SER A 125 -18.27 -11.19 -1.80
CA SER A 125 -18.24 -11.03 -3.25
C SER A 125 -16.79 -11.03 -3.78
N PRO A 126 -16.03 -12.13 -3.59
CA PRO A 126 -14.65 -12.21 -4.05
C PRO A 126 -14.56 -12.12 -5.57
N ILE A 127 -13.54 -11.44 -6.07
CA ILE A 127 -13.34 -11.27 -7.52
C ILE A 127 -12.98 -12.63 -8.16
N GLN A 128 -13.70 -12.97 -9.24
CA GLN A 128 -13.42 -14.11 -10.07
C GLN A 128 -12.64 -13.65 -11.30
N HIS A 129 -11.38 -14.07 -11.41
CA HIS A 129 -10.44 -13.67 -12.46
C HIS A 129 -11.04 -13.77 -13.86
N ASP A 130 -11.54 -14.96 -14.23
CA ASP A 130 -12.04 -15.20 -15.59
C ASP A 130 -13.23 -14.32 -15.95
N LEU A 131 -14.13 -14.06 -15.01
CA LEU A 131 -15.27 -13.16 -15.21
C LEU A 131 -14.83 -11.70 -15.32
N LEU A 132 -13.80 -11.29 -14.57
CA LEU A 132 -13.22 -9.96 -14.67
C LEU A 132 -12.64 -9.74 -16.09
N VAL A 133 -11.84 -10.69 -16.58
CA VAL A 133 -11.25 -10.63 -17.92
C VAL A 133 -12.33 -10.63 -19.02
N GLN A 134 -13.35 -11.47 -18.88
CA GLN A 134 -14.48 -11.50 -19.82
C GLN A 134 -15.25 -10.17 -19.82
N GLY A 135 -15.50 -9.57 -18.66
CA GLY A 135 -16.13 -8.26 -18.52
C GLY A 135 -15.30 -7.14 -19.16
N PHE A 136 -13.97 -7.17 -18.98
CA PHE A 136 -13.05 -6.24 -19.64
C PHE A 136 -13.15 -6.33 -21.18
N ILE A 137 -13.14 -7.56 -21.73
CA ILE A 137 -13.27 -7.81 -23.16
C ILE A 137 -14.66 -7.37 -23.68
N ALA A 138 -15.74 -7.67 -22.93
CA ALA A 138 -17.10 -7.28 -23.27
C ALA A 138 -17.23 -5.76 -23.41
N SER A 139 -16.67 -5.00 -22.44
CA SER A 139 -16.66 -3.54 -22.49
C SER A 139 -15.96 -3.01 -23.75
N LEU A 140 -14.79 -3.53 -24.11
CA LEU A 140 -14.06 -3.14 -25.33
C LEU A 140 -14.84 -3.45 -26.61
N LYS A 141 -15.61 -4.53 -26.60
CA LYS A 141 -16.50 -4.92 -27.73
C LYS A 141 -17.83 -4.16 -27.74
N LYS A 142 -18.09 -3.31 -26.73
CA LYS A 142 -19.38 -2.64 -26.51
C LYS A 142 -20.54 -3.62 -26.38
N ASP A 143 -20.24 -4.80 -25.83
CA ASP A 143 -21.25 -5.82 -25.51
C ASP A 143 -21.93 -5.45 -24.19
N THR A 144 -23.22 -5.20 -24.27
CA THR A 144 -24.06 -4.78 -23.15
C THR A 144 -25.07 -5.86 -22.73
N THR A 145 -24.80 -7.11 -23.08
CA THR A 145 -25.70 -8.24 -22.78
C THR A 145 -26.01 -8.36 -21.28
N PHE A 146 -25.03 -8.18 -20.43
CA PHE A 146 -25.20 -8.28 -18.96
C PHE A 146 -25.29 -6.92 -18.29
N PHE A 147 -24.48 -5.94 -18.69
CA PHE A 147 -24.41 -4.63 -18.08
C PHE A 147 -24.22 -3.52 -19.11
N GLN A 148 -24.89 -2.41 -18.91
CA GLN A 148 -24.46 -1.12 -19.45
C GLN A 148 -23.26 -0.62 -18.63
N GLN A 149 -22.35 0.14 -19.23
CA GLN A 149 -21.14 0.63 -18.60
C GLN A 149 -21.41 1.35 -17.26
N GLU A 150 -22.39 2.26 -17.25
CA GLU A 150 -22.78 3.01 -16.06
C GLU A 150 -23.33 2.12 -14.93
N ALA A 151 -24.08 1.09 -15.29
CA ALA A 151 -24.60 0.11 -14.32
C ALA A 151 -23.47 -0.72 -13.70
N ALA A 152 -22.49 -1.15 -14.51
CA ALA A 152 -21.31 -1.86 -14.02
C ALA A 152 -20.47 -1.00 -13.05
N GLU A 153 -20.22 0.26 -13.40
CA GLU A 153 -19.49 1.21 -12.56
C GLU A 153 -20.24 1.48 -11.24
N THR A 154 -21.56 1.63 -11.31
CA THR A 154 -22.40 1.84 -10.13
C THR A 154 -22.37 0.61 -9.21
N LEU A 155 -22.51 -0.59 -9.77
CA LEU A 155 -22.41 -1.84 -9.01
C LEU A 155 -21.05 -1.96 -8.32
N MET A 156 -19.95 -1.73 -9.06
CA MET A 156 -18.60 -1.78 -8.48
C MET A 156 -18.40 -0.77 -7.36
N ARG A 157 -18.85 0.46 -7.55
CA ARG A 157 -18.76 1.51 -6.52
C ARG A 157 -19.53 1.13 -5.25
N THR A 158 -20.80 0.76 -5.40
CA THR A 158 -21.66 0.42 -4.25
C THR A 158 -21.17 -0.82 -3.52
N THR A 159 -20.68 -1.83 -4.25
CA THR A 159 -20.12 -3.04 -3.65
C THR A 159 -18.80 -2.74 -2.93
N ARG A 160 -17.92 -1.91 -3.51
CA ARG A 160 -16.68 -1.47 -2.88
C ARG A 160 -16.94 -0.73 -1.57
N ASP A 161 -17.92 0.20 -1.57
CA ASP A 161 -18.31 0.94 -0.37
C ASP A 161 -18.85 -0.02 0.71
N ALA A 162 -19.66 -1.01 0.32
CA ALA A 162 -20.17 -2.02 1.23
C ALA A 162 -19.07 -2.91 1.82
N VAL A 163 -18.12 -3.38 0.99
CA VAL A 163 -16.95 -4.17 1.42
C VAL A 163 -16.08 -3.38 2.39
N LYS A 164 -15.81 -2.13 2.06
CA LYS A 164 -15.05 -1.23 2.93
C LYS A 164 -15.74 -1.08 4.29
N HIS A 165 -17.02 -0.76 4.30
CA HIS A 165 -17.80 -0.60 5.53
C HIS A 165 -17.84 -1.88 6.36
N ALA A 166 -18.00 -3.05 5.72
CA ALA A 166 -17.99 -4.33 6.41
C ALA A 166 -16.63 -4.61 7.08
N LYS A 167 -15.51 -4.32 6.40
CA LYS A 167 -14.15 -4.45 6.97
C LYS A 167 -13.94 -3.49 8.14
N GLU A 168 -14.42 -2.26 8.04
CA GLU A 168 -14.35 -1.26 9.11
C GLU A 168 -15.13 -1.69 10.36
N GLU A 169 -16.34 -2.19 10.18
CA GLU A 169 -17.15 -2.69 11.30
C GLU A 169 -16.56 -3.96 11.92
N ALA A 170 -16.01 -4.86 11.10
CA ALA A 170 -15.30 -6.04 11.59
C ALA A 170 -14.08 -5.65 12.44
N ALA A 171 -13.28 -4.68 11.99
CA ALA A 171 -12.12 -4.19 12.74
C ALA A 171 -12.50 -3.54 14.07
N LYS A 172 -13.58 -2.75 14.09
CA LYS A 172 -14.12 -2.16 15.33
C LYS A 172 -14.60 -3.22 16.31
N GLU A 173 -15.32 -4.24 15.80
CA GLU A 173 -15.84 -5.33 16.64
C GLU A 173 -14.71 -6.19 17.20
N GLU A 174 -13.73 -6.53 16.37
CA GLU A 174 -12.52 -7.25 16.79
C GLU A 174 -11.76 -6.47 17.87
N GLY A 175 -11.57 -5.16 17.66
CA GLY A 175 -10.92 -4.28 18.63
C GLY A 175 -11.69 -4.21 19.96
N ARG A 176 -13.03 -4.08 19.92
CA ARG A 176 -13.89 -4.07 21.11
C ARG A 176 -13.81 -5.39 21.88
N LYS A 177 -13.89 -6.52 21.17
CA LYS A 177 -13.78 -7.85 21.76
C LYS A 177 -12.42 -8.07 22.41
N PHE A 178 -11.35 -7.73 21.68
CA PHE A 178 -9.99 -7.82 22.20
C PHE A 178 -9.81 -7.01 23.49
N LEU A 179 -10.24 -5.76 23.51
CA LEU A 179 -10.12 -4.89 24.69
C LEU A 179 -10.98 -5.38 25.86
N ALA A 180 -12.18 -5.90 25.61
CA ALA A 180 -13.03 -6.47 26.65
C ALA A 180 -12.38 -7.69 27.30
N GLU A 181 -11.83 -8.60 26.50
CA GLU A 181 -11.09 -9.77 27.00
C GLU A 181 -9.80 -9.35 27.72
N ASN A 182 -9.08 -8.38 27.16
CA ASN A 182 -7.82 -7.91 27.72
C ASN A 182 -7.99 -7.25 29.10
N ALA A 183 -9.09 -6.52 29.31
CA ALA A 183 -9.41 -5.89 30.60
C ALA A 183 -9.51 -6.90 31.76
N THR A 184 -9.79 -8.17 31.46
CA THR A 184 -9.90 -9.24 32.48
C THR A 184 -8.56 -9.86 32.84
N LYS A 185 -7.48 -9.55 32.09
CA LYS A 185 -6.16 -10.15 32.31
C LYS A 185 -5.47 -9.54 33.52
N GLU A 186 -4.73 -10.37 34.24
CA GLU A 186 -3.98 -9.94 35.42
C GLU A 186 -2.99 -8.83 35.11
N GLY A 187 -3.03 -7.78 35.92
CA GLY A 187 -2.15 -6.61 35.82
C GLY A 187 -2.56 -5.59 34.75
N VAL A 188 -3.61 -5.83 33.97
CA VAL A 188 -4.17 -4.85 33.02
C VAL A 188 -5.06 -3.87 33.77
N LYS A 189 -4.85 -2.59 33.52
CA LYS A 189 -5.65 -1.48 34.04
C LYS A 189 -6.32 -0.74 32.88
N THR A 190 -7.57 -0.33 33.06
CA THR A 190 -8.35 0.43 32.07
C THR A 190 -8.60 1.83 32.57
N LEU A 191 -8.30 2.84 31.75
CA LEU A 191 -8.56 4.24 32.05
C LEU A 191 -9.95 4.67 31.56
N PRO A 192 -10.53 5.77 32.08
CA PRO A 192 -11.83 6.29 31.63
C PRO A 192 -11.90 6.61 30.13
N SER A 193 -10.76 6.89 29.50
CA SER A 193 -10.63 7.11 28.05
C SER A 193 -10.82 5.86 27.21
N GLY A 194 -10.71 4.67 27.84
CA GLY A 194 -10.65 3.38 27.20
C GLY A 194 -9.23 2.87 26.93
N LEU A 195 -8.20 3.68 27.18
CA LEU A 195 -6.81 3.21 27.12
C LEU A 195 -6.60 2.13 28.17
N GLN A 196 -6.00 1.01 27.76
CA GLN A 196 -5.58 -0.04 28.70
C GLN A 196 -4.06 -0.11 28.72
N TYR A 197 -3.51 -0.47 29.87
CA TYR A 197 -2.08 -0.64 30.03
C TYR A 197 -1.75 -1.72 31.07
N LYS A 198 -0.57 -2.32 30.88
CA LYS A 198 0.04 -3.24 31.84
C LYS A 198 1.45 -2.76 32.15
N VAL A 199 1.76 -2.60 33.43
CA VAL A 199 3.12 -2.26 33.87
C VAL A 199 3.97 -3.53 33.83
N LEU A 200 5.00 -3.53 32.97
CA LEU A 200 5.96 -4.62 32.84
C LEU A 200 7.19 -4.37 33.73
N ARG A 201 7.54 -3.10 33.93
CA ARG A 201 8.60 -2.62 34.82
C ARG A 201 8.21 -1.25 35.37
N GLU A 202 8.29 -1.10 36.67
CA GLU A 202 8.11 0.21 37.31
C GLU A 202 9.31 1.13 37.01
N GLY A 203 9.03 2.41 36.90
CA GLY A 203 10.04 3.48 36.84
C GLY A 203 10.00 4.33 38.11
N THR A 204 11.10 4.98 38.42
CA THR A 204 11.22 5.84 39.62
C THR A 204 11.63 7.26 39.24
N GLY A 205 11.85 7.56 37.96
CA GLY A 205 12.26 8.85 37.51
C GLY A 205 11.13 9.85 37.29
N LYS A 206 11.39 10.86 36.49
CA LYS A 206 10.45 11.95 36.22
C LYS A 206 9.31 11.43 35.31
N VAL A 207 8.14 12.05 35.45
CA VAL A 207 7.03 11.91 34.51
C VAL A 207 7.01 13.12 33.60
N ALA A 208 6.71 12.90 32.32
CA ALA A 208 6.68 13.95 31.31
C ALA A 208 5.41 14.80 31.40
N ASP A 209 5.57 16.12 31.26
CA ASP A 209 4.47 17.02 30.88
C ASP A 209 4.26 16.98 29.35
N VAL A 210 3.12 17.49 28.89
CA VAL A 210 2.73 17.43 27.46
C VAL A 210 3.71 18.11 26.50
N ASN A 211 4.51 19.06 26.99
CA ASN A 211 5.49 19.81 26.19
C ASN A 211 6.94 19.31 26.37
N ASP A 212 7.16 18.38 27.29
CA ASP A 212 8.47 17.77 27.48
C ASP A 212 8.86 16.90 26.30
N GLU A 213 10.11 16.50 26.22
CA GLU A 213 10.59 15.51 25.27
C GLU A 213 10.87 14.18 26.00
N VAL A 214 10.40 13.08 25.46
CA VAL A 214 10.64 11.74 25.99
C VAL A 214 11.49 10.94 25.02
N VAL A 215 12.50 10.25 25.55
CA VAL A 215 13.33 9.29 24.83
C VAL A 215 12.79 7.91 25.14
N VAL A 216 12.34 7.19 24.12
CA VAL A 216 11.69 5.89 24.29
C VAL A 216 12.27 4.83 23.36
N LYS A 217 12.21 3.57 23.81
CA LYS A 217 12.23 2.39 22.94
C LYS A 217 10.81 1.85 22.83
N TYR A 218 10.42 1.42 21.65
CA TYR A 218 9.07 0.90 21.47
C TYR A 218 8.98 -0.09 20.33
N GLU A 219 7.95 -0.90 20.40
CA GLU A 219 7.45 -1.72 19.32
C GLU A 219 5.93 -1.62 19.25
N GLY A 220 5.40 -1.36 18.06
CA GLY A 220 3.98 -1.28 17.79
C GLY A 220 3.53 -2.44 16.91
N ARG A 221 2.44 -3.12 17.32
CA ARG A 221 1.85 -4.25 16.62
C ARG A 221 0.32 -4.16 16.57
N LEU A 222 -0.26 -4.79 15.57
CA LEU A 222 -1.69 -5.03 15.48
C LEU A 222 -2.12 -6.18 16.42
N ILE A 223 -3.42 -6.42 16.54
CA ILE A 223 -3.99 -7.51 17.38
C ILE A 223 -3.52 -8.87 16.87
N ASP A 224 -3.35 -9.05 15.56
CA ASP A 224 -2.87 -10.29 14.92
C ASP A 224 -1.36 -10.53 15.12
N GLY A 225 -0.66 -9.60 15.77
CA GLY A 225 0.79 -9.66 16.02
C GLY A 225 1.64 -9.03 14.93
N THR A 226 1.06 -8.54 13.84
CA THR A 226 1.81 -7.85 12.77
C THR A 226 2.51 -6.61 13.30
N VAL A 227 3.84 -6.58 13.28
CA VAL A 227 4.65 -5.42 13.66
C VAL A 227 4.60 -4.38 12.55
N PHE A 228 4.15 -3.17 12.88
CA PHE A 228 4.09 -2.08 11.92
C PHE A 228 5.16 -1.02 12.12
N ASP A 229 5.70 -0.89 13.34
CA ASP A 229 6.79 0.04 13.65
C ASP A 229 7.57 -0.43 14.89
N SER A 230 8.90 -0.32 14.84
CA SER A 230 9.79 -0.68 15.95
C SER A 230 11.01 0.21 15.98
N SER A 231 11.35 0.75 17.16
CA SER A 231 12.60 1.46 17.35
C SER A 231 13.80 0.52 17.45
N TYR A 232 13.58 -0.74 17.81
CA TYR A 232 14.64 -1.73 17.97
C TYR A 232 15.37 -2.07 16.66
N GLU A 233 14.72 -1.83 15.51
CA GLU A 233 15.31 -1.99 14.19
C GLU A 233 16.15 -0.79 13.72
N ARG A 234 16.25 0.25 14.54
CA ARG A 234 16.94 1.51 14.22
C ARG A 234 18.29 1.63 14.95
N ASN A 235 19.13 2.53 14.48
CA ASN A 235 20.35 2.92 15.18
C ASN A 235 20.42 4.45 15.28
N PRO A 236 20.27 5.05 16.47
CA PRO A 236 20.07 4.41 17.78
C PRO A 236 18.68 3.75 17.90
N GLN A 237 18.54 2.77 18.80
CA GLN A 237 17.29 2.06 19.07
C GLN A 237 16.26 2.90 19.84
N THR A 238 16.53 4.18 20.02
CA THR A 238 15.65 5.12 20.70
C THR A 238 15.05 6.12 19.73
N SER A 239 13.88 6.61 20.08
CA SER A 239 13.21 7.70 19.37
C SER A 239 12.81 8.77 20.37
N LYS A 240 12.76 10.03 19.92
CA LYS A 240 12.35 11.18 20.73
C LYS A 240 10.99 11.66 20.30
N PHE A 241 10.10 11.86 21.27
CA PHE A 241 8.75 12.34 21.02
C PHE A 241 8.36 13.41 22.04
N ARG A 242 7.43 14.26 21.64
CA ARG A 242 6.69 15.11 22.58
C ARG A 242 5.30 14.54 22.77
N PRO A 243 4.80 14.39 24.02
CA PRO A 243 3.49 13.82 24.28
C PRO A 243 2.33 14.48 23.52
N ASN A 244 2.43 15.78 23.20
CA ASN A 244 1.43 16.51 22.42
C ASN A 244 1.53 16.31 20.88
N GLN A 245 2.49 15.54 20.38
CA GLN A 245 2.74 15.33 18.94
C GLN A 245 2.57 13.87 18.50
N VAL A 246 2.02 13.05 19.36
CA VAL A 246 1.76 11.62 19.10
C VAL A 246 0.25 11.32 19.18
N ILE A 247 -0.15 10.08 18.95
CA ILE A 247 -1.55 9.66 19.09
C ILE A 247 -2.03 9.83 20.54
N LYS A 248 -3.33 10.08 20.72
CA LYS A 248 -3.93 10.39 22.02
C LYS A 248 -3.61 9.37 23.12
N GLY A 249 -3.62 8.09 22.77
CA GLY A 249 -3.26 7.02 23.71
C GLY A 249 -1.83 7.12 24.20
N TRP A 250 -0.89 7.51 23.35
CA TRP A 250 0.49 7.79 23.76
C TRP A 250 0.61 9.05 24.60
N THR A 251 -0.10 10.13 24.25
CA THR A 251 -0.15 11.35 25.04
C THR A 251 -0.56 11.04 26.47
N GLU A 252 -1.64 10.29 26.65
CA GLU A 252 -2.17 9.92 27.95
C GLU A 252 -1.18 9.01 28.70
N ALA A 253 -0.65 7.96 28.05
CA ALA A 253 0.29 7.03 28.68
C ALA A 253 1.59 7.71 29.11
N LEU A 254 2.24 8.47 28.22
CA LEU A 254 3.52 9.13 28.51
C LEU A 254 3.42 10.18 29.64
N SER A 255 2.23 10.76 29.81
CA SER A 255 1.95 11.69 30.95
C SER A 255 1.76 10.97 32.28
N MET A 256 1.82 9.63 32.31
CA MET A 256 1.73 8.80 33.51
C MET A 256 2.96 7.91 33.71
N MET A 257 3.71 7.64 32.65
CA MET A 257 4.87 6.75 32.67
C MET A 257 6.09 7.43 33.29
N PRO A 258 6.62 6.95 34.43
CA PRO A 258 7.88 7.47 34.94
C PRO A 258 9.08 7.05 34.07
N GLU A 259 10.11 7.86 34.04
CA GLU A 259 11.42 7.50 33.47
C GLU A 259 11.93 6.19 34.11
N GLY A 260 12.45 5.29 33.29
CA GLY A 260 12.87 3.93 33.63
C GLY A 260 11.75 2.89 33.57
N SER A 261 10.49 3.29 33.32
CA SER A 261 9.38 2.35 33.24
C SER A 261 9.31 1.64 31.87
N LYS A 262 8.65 0.47 31.86
CA LYS A 262 8.27 -0.25 30.65
C LYS A 262 6.84 -0.71 30.77
N TRP A 263 5.98 -0.26 29.85
CA TRP A 263 4.57 -0.61 29.84
C TRP A 263 4.18 -1.25 28.52
N GLU A 264 3.14 -2.08 28.57
CA GLU A 264 2.41 -2.52 27.40
C GLU A 264 1.09 -1.75 27.37
N LEU A 265 0.86 -1.06 26.24
CA LEU A 265 -0.30 -0.20 26.00
C LEU A 265 -1.22 -0.89 25.01
N TYR A 266 -2.54 -0.85 25.27
CA TYR A 266 -3.57 -1.36 24.36
C TYR A 266 -4.50 -0.18 24.06
N ILE A 267 -4.38 0.34 22.85
CA ILE A 267 -4.93 1.63 22.46
C ILE A 267 -6.12 1.41 21.54
N PRO A 268 -7.36 1.75 21.96
CA PRO A 268 -8.51 1.69 21.09
C PRO A 268 -8.38 2.65 19.92
N GLU A 269 -9.05 2.38 18.82
CA GLU A 269 -8.90 3.08 17.55
C GLU A 269 -9.12 4.61 17.67
N ASN A 270 -10.08 5.06 18.50
CA ASN A 270 -10.40 6.46 18.75
C ASN A 270 -9.31 7.25 19.49
N LEU A 271 -8.38 6.56 20.14
CA LEU A 271 -7.16 7.12 20.75
C LEU A 271 -5.92 6.90 19.87
N ALA A 272 -6.08 6.25 18.70
CA ALA A 272 -5.04 5.98 17.71
C ALA A 272 -5.31 6.78 16.41
N TYR A 273 -5.50 6.08 15.29
CA TYR A 273 -5.66 6.70 13.96
C TYR A 273 -7.12 6.81 13.50
N GLY A 274 -8.06 6.16 14.22
CA GLY A 274 -9.49 6.18 13.90
C GLY A 274 -9.77 5.64 12.50
N GLU A 275 -10.56 6.37 11.73
CA GLU A 275 -10.97 6.02 10.35
C GLU A 275 -9.84 6.08 9.31
N ARG A 276 -8.66 6.58 9.67
CA ARG A 276 -7.56 6.76 8.74
C ARG A 276 -6.64 5.55 8.71
N GLN A 277 -6.29 5.09 7.53
CA GLN A 277 -5.19 4.17 7.34
C GLN A 277 -3.85 4.92 7.53
N ALA A 278 -2.90 4.33 8.25
CA ALA A 278 -1.57 4.90 8.49
C ALA A 278 -0.48 3.87 8.17
N GLY A 279 0.09 3.95 6.97
CA GLY A 279 1.08 2.99 6.50
C GLY A 279 0.52 1.55 6.49
N LYS A 280 1.09 0.68 7.32
CA LYS A 280 0.64 -0.72 7.49
C LYS A 280 -0.55 -0.88 8.45
N ILE A 281 -1.03 0.20 9.07
CA ILE A 281 -2.12 0.17 10.05
C ILE A 281 -3.44 0.42 9.31
N PRO A 282 -4.35 -0.58 9.24
CA PRO A 282 -5.68 -0.39 8.68
C PRO A 282 -6.51 0.63 9.47
N ALA A 283 -7.57 1.15 8.85
CA ALA A 283 -8.56 1.98 9.55
C ALA A 283 -9.19 1.21 10.72
N PHE A 284 -9.55 1.92 11.79
CA PHE A 284 -10.20 1.42 13.00
C PHE A 284 -9.41 0.33 13.76
N SER A 285 -8.09 0.23 13.54
CA SER A 285 -7.25 -0.74 14.24
C SER A 285 -7.05 -0.38 15.70
N THR A 286 -7.25 -1.35 16.59
CA THR A 286 -6.72 -1.32 17.96
C THR A 286 -5.23 -1.63 17.92
N LEU A 287 -4.43 -0.84 18.62
CA LEU A 287 -2.97 -0.94 18.59
C LEU A 287 -2.43 -1.47 19.92
N ILE A 288 -1.38 -2.27 19.83
CA ILE A 288 -0.62 -2.74 20.98
C ILE A 288 0.79 -2.17 20.87
N PHE A 289 1.24 -1.49 21.92
CA PHE A 289 2.61 -0.99 22.00
C PHE A 289 3.30 -1.50 23.25
N THR A 290 4.53 -1.96 23.10
CA THR A 290 5.46 -2.04 24.22
C THR A 290 6.29 -0.77 24.20
N VAL A 291 6.24 0.02 25.29
CA VAL A 291 6.95 1.31 25.41
C VAL A 291 7.85 1.29 26.64
N GLU A 292 9.11 1.66 26.44
CA GLU A 292 10.08 1.82 27.51
C GLU A 292 10.56 3.28 27.50
N VAL A 293 10.39 3.99 28.62
CA VAL A 293 10.83 5.38 28.78
C VAL A 293 12.25 5.39 29.32
N ASP A 294 13.21 5.74 28.46
CA ASP A 294 14.64 5.81 28.84
C ASP A 294 14.98 7.12 29.54
N GLU A 295 14.43 8.26 29.08
CA GLU A 295 14.75 9.60 29.61
C GLU A 295 13.57 10.55 29.42
N VAL A 296 13.37 11.43 30.40
CA VAL A 296 12.45 12.58 30.33
C VAL A 296 13.22 13.88 30.34
N ILE A 297 13.21 14.59 29.22
CA ILE A 297 13.88 15.89 29.03
C ILE A 297 12.84 16.99 29.23
N LYS A 298 12.93 17.72 30.34
CA LYS A 298 12.01 18.82 30.63
C LYS A 298 12.16 19.95 29.62
N ALA A 299 11.04 20.45 29.10
CA ALA A 299 11.03 21.66 28.28
C ALA A 299 11.63 22.82 29.10
N LYS A 300 12.55 23.60 28.48
CA LYS A 300 12.98 24.84 29.09
C LYS A 300 11.74 25.70 29.32
N ALA A 301 11.48 26.10 30.57
CA ALA A 301 10.46 27.09 30.86
C ALA A 301 10.68 28.27 29.90
N ALA A 302 9.65 28.66 29.17
CA ALA A 302 9.68 29.90 28.40
C ALA A 302 9.98 30.97 29.46
N GLU A 303 11.18 31.61 29.37
CA GLU A 303 11.57 32.70 30.19
C GLU A 303 10.42 33.71 30.15
N GLU A 304 9.78 33.89 31.28
CA GLU A 304 8.61 34.73 31.46
C GLU A 304 8.96 36.09 30.86
N ALA A 305 8.35 36.39 29.69
CA ALA A 305 8.61 37.64 29.00
C ALA A 305 8.24 38.77 29.97
N ALA A 306 9.28 39.39 30.58
CA ALA A 306 9.12 40.59 31.41
C ALA A 306 8.24 41.58 30.64
N PRO A 307 7.25 42.19 31.27
CA PRO A 307 6.35 43.11 30.59
C PRO A 307 7.18 44.20 29.94
N ALA A 308 7.12 44.32 28.63
CA ALA A 308 7.77 45.34 27.86
C ALA A 308 7.32 46.70 28.40
N THR A 309 8.25 47.37 29.10
CA THR A 309 8.12 48.78 29.50
C THR A 309 7.88 49.60 28.25
N GLN A 310 6.67 50.12 28.09
CA GLN A 310 6.33 51.04 27.01
C GLN A 310 7.26 52.24 27.06
N PRO A 311 7.93 52.64 25.96
CA PRO A 311 8.67 53.88 25.91
C PRO A 311 7.71 55.07 26.02
N ALA A 312 7.95 55.93 27.00
CA ALA A 312 7.22 57.16 27.27
C ALA A 312 7.06 58.00 25.98
N LYS A 313 5.81 58.39 25.67
CA LYS A 313 5.49 59.34 24.59
C LYS A 313 6.17 60.69 24.88
N LYS A 314 7.07 61.13 23.98
CA LYS A 314 7.59 62.51 23.92
C LYS A 314 6.45 63.47 23.58
N PRO A 315 6.32 64.62 24.26
CA PRO A 315 5.29 65.59 23.93
C PRO A 315 5.57 66.29 22.61
N ALA A 316 4.51 66.41 21.78
CA ALA A 316 4.55 67.09 20.50
C ALA A 316 4.84 68.60 20.64
N ALA A 317 5.87 69.08 19.96
CA ALA A 317 6.17 70.52 19.82
C ALA A 317 5.13 71.18 18.91
N LYS A 318 4.43 72.20 19.43
CA LYS A 318 3.56 73.13 18.65
C LYS A 318 4.41 73.89 17.63
N LYS A 319 4.11 73.71 16.35
CA LYS A 319 4.55 74.67 15.31
C LYS A 319 3.50 75.76 15.20
N THR A 320 3.87 76.97 15.61
CA THR A 320 3.17 78.25 15.32
C THR A 320 3.36 78.59 13.86
N ALA A 321 2.26 78.99 13.25
CA ALA A 321 2.20 79.55 11.87
C ALA A 321 2.80 80.95 11.82
N LYS A 322 3.46 81.22 10.67
CA LYS A 322 3.40 82.50 9.98
C LYS A 322 3.49 82.23 8.47
#